data_b2910b02c967bc8b8518cbaa23e4de49
#
_entry.id   b2910b02c967bc8b8518cbaa23e4de49
#
_cell.length_a   1.000
_cell.length_b   1.000
_cell.length_c   1.000
_cell.angle_alpha   90.00
_cell.angle_beta   90.00
_cell.angle_gamma   90.00
#
_symmetry.space_group_name_H-M   'P 1'
#
loop_
_entity.id
_entity.type
_entity.pdbx_description
1 polymer ?
#
loop_
_entity_poly.entity_id
_entity_poly.type
_entity_poly.pdbx_seq_one_letter_code
_entity_poly.pdbx_strand_id
1 'polypeptide(L)'
;MTYFEELINTKPKQPSTMVASISSKVLQIRKENIKLSLSDLNTVDHRQEYIATVDGVMYYDDSRAENVNATWFTFQNIVKPVVWIAGGDDSMADFKDLKKVVRQKVRAMVCVGEGNAKLKKAFHKDITELYEVENMDEAVNLASLLAQDNDIVLFSPACKSAKGETYTERGNQFTETVKRMEHERHQ
;
A
#
# COMPACT_ATOMS: atom_id res chain seq x y z
N MET A 1 14.02 19.11 57.13
CA MET A 1 13.47 19.42 55.78
C MET A 1 14.60 19.23 54.80
N THR A 2 14.55 18.16 54.06
CA THR A 2 15.62 17.76 53.16
C THR A 2 15.31 18.30 51.76
N TYR A 3 16.36 18.69 51.06
CA TYR A 3 16.36 19.25 49.69
C TYR A 3 15.51 18.47 48.66
N PHE A 4 15.10 17.26 49.03
CA PHE A 4 14.23 16.37 48.24
C PHE A 4 12.74 16.73 48.32
N GLU A 5 12.27 17.36 49.38
CA GLU A 5 10.85 17.74 49.53
C GLU A 5 10.47 19.01 48.74
N GLU A 6 11.45 19.87 48.40
CA GLU A 6 11.24 21.04 47.56
C GLU A 6 11.10 20.69 46.06
N LEU A 7 11.71 19.57 45.61
CA LEU A 7 11.64 19.10 44.24
C LEU A 7 10.30 18.46 43.86
N ILE A 8 9.56 17.93 44.85
CA ILE A 8 8.29 17.23 44.63
C ILE A 8 7.09 18.20 44.59
N ASN A 9 7.27 19.42 45.10
CA ASN A 9 6.18 20.39 45.21
C ASN A 9 6.17 21.50 44.16
N THR A 10 7.02 21.43 43.14
CA THR A 10 6.92 22.31 41.98
C THR A 10 5.84 21.78 41.02
N LYS A 11 4.63 22.37 41.08
CA LYS A 11 3.64 22.24 40.02
C LYS A 11 4.33 22.43 38.65
N PRO A 12 4.11 21.53 37.67
CA PRO A 12 4.69 21.74 36.34
C PRO A 12 4.26 23.12 35.85
N LYS A 13 5.21 24.01 35.61
CA LYS A 13 4.96 25.31 34.98
C LYS A 13 4.25 25.00 33.65
N GLN A 14 3.02 25.45 33.50
CA GLN A 14 2.34 25.41 32.22
C GLN A 14 3.23 26.13 31.20
N PRO A 15 3.49 25.53 30.04
CA PRO A 15 4.27 26.20 29.01
C PRO A 15 3.60 27.53 28.68
N SER A 16 4.39 28.61 28.64
CA SER A 16 3.86 29.92 28.28
C SER A 16 3.10 29.84 26.95
N THR A 17 2.02 30.59 26.81
CA THR A 17 1.17 30.64 25.60
C THR A 17 2.02 30.83 24.33
N MET A 18 3.16 31.48 24.44
CA MET A 18 4.11 31.69 23.35
C MET A 18 4.83 30.38 22.94
N VAL A 19 5.25 29.55 23.89
CA VAL A 19 5.89 28.25 23.61
C VAL A 19 4.88 27.28 23.03
N ALA A 20 3.65 27.26 23.55
CA ALA A 20 2.56 26.44 23.01
C ALA A 20 2.21 26.85 21.57
N SER A 21 2.20 28.16 21.27
CA SER A 21 1.92 28.65 19.91
C SER A 21 3.05 28.35 18.91
N ILE A 22 4.29 28.41 19.33
CA ILE A 22 5.45 28.03 18.51
C ILE A 22 5.45 26.54 18.24
N SER A 23 5.21 25.71 19.26
CA SER A 23 5.13 24.25 19.11
C SER A 23 3.99 23.83 18.19
N SER A 24 2.83 24.48 18.27
CA SER A 24 1.70 24.20 17.38
C SER A 24 1.98 24.61 15.93
N LYS A 25 2.63 25.78 15.71
CA LYS A 25 3.07 26.19 14.38
C LYS A 25 4.10 25.26 13.76
N VAL A 26 5.10 24.83 14.53
CA VAL A 26 6.12 23.86 14.07
C VAL A 26 5.49 22.52 13.71
N LEU A 27 4.53 22.04 14.51
CA LEU A 27 3.77 20.82 14.20
C LEU A 27 2.89 20.97 12.96
N GLN A 28 2.31 22.14 12.74
CA GLN A 28 1.50 22.45 11.57
C GLN A 28 2.36 22.51 10.31
N ILE A 29 3.50 23.21 10.35
CA ILE A 29 4.48 23.25 9.25
C ILE A 29 5.00 21.85 8.92
N ARG A 30 5.28 21.01 9.92
CA ARG A 30 5.66 19.61 9.68
C ARG A 30 4.55 18.80 9.02
N LYS A 31 3.30 18.98 9.45
CA LYS A 31 2.15 18.32 8.83
C LYS A 31 1.91 18.77 7.39
N GLU A 32 2.05 20.05 7.11
CA GLU A 32 1.91 20.63 5.77
C GLU A 32 3.05 20.18 4.85
N ASN A 33 4.29 20.18 5.31
CA ASN A 33 5.44 19.68 4.57
C ASN A 33 5.35 18.17 4.32
N ILE A 34 4.83 17.40 5.28
CA ILE A 34 4.55 15.97 5.08
C ILE A 34 3.41 15.78 4.06
N LYS A 35 2.36 16.59 4.12
CA LYS A 35 1.27 16.54 3.13
C LYS A 35 1.76 16.93 1.73
N LEU A 36 2.56 17.97 1.60
CA LEU A 36 3.15 18.40 0.32
C LEU A 36 4.11 17.31 -0.21
N SER A 37 4.97 16.76 0.64
CA SER A 37 5.85 15.65 0.25
C SER A 37 5.08 14.38 -0.13
N LEU A 38 3.90 14.14 0.48
CA LEU A 38 3.02 13.04 0.12
C LEU A 38 2.24 13.32 -1.16
N SER A 39 1.84 14.58 -1.44
CA SER A 39 1.23 14.96 -2.71
C SER A 39 2.22 14.86 -3.88
N ASP A 40 3.49 15.24 -3.65
CA ASP A 40 4.54 15.07 -4.64
C ASP A 40 4.86 13.59 -4.92
N LEU A 41 4.63 12.69 -3.95
CA LEU A 41 4.79 11.25 -4.14
C LEU A 41 3.69 10.64 -5.04
N ASN A 42 2.51 11.25 -5.08
CA ASN A 42 1.42 10.83 -5.98
C ASN A 42 1.67 11.20 -7.45
N THR A 43 2.73 11.95 -7.74
CA THR A 43 3.18 12.29 -9.11
C THR A 43 4.36 11.44 -9.58
N VAL A 44 4.80 10.47 -8.77
CA VAL A 44 5.89 9.57 -9.14
C VAL A 44 5.30 8.36 -9.83
N ASP A 45 5.68 8.15 -11.08
CA ASP A 45 5.28 6.98 -11.88
C ASP A 45 5.45 5.68 -11.10
N HIS A 46 4.48 4.79 -11.24
CA HIS A 46 4.46 3.47 -10.58
C HIS A 46 4.36 3.51 -9.04
N ARG A 47 3.89 4.62 -8.45
CA ARG A 47 3.67 4.73 -7.01
C ARG A 47 2.28 5.23 -6.66
N GLN A 48 1.40 4.31 -6.24
CA GLN A 48 -0.02 4.59 -6.00
C GLN A 48 -0.66 5.34 -7.17
N GLU A 49 -0.21 5.05 -8.38
CA GLU A 49 -0.65 5.69 -9.61
C GLU A 49 -2.04 5.18 -9.98
N TYR A 50 -3.01 6.09 -10.11
CA TYR A 50 -4.32 5.77 -10.64
C TYR A 50 -4.24 5.53 -12.14
N ILE A 51 -4.71 4.38 -12.61
CA ILE A 51 -4.65 3.99 -14.03
C ILE A 51 -5.99 4.20 -14.72
N ALA A 52 -7.07 3.60 -14.19
CA ALA A 52 -8.40 3.68 -14.79
C ALA A 52 -9.49 3.27 -13.78
N THR A 53 -10.74 3.51 -14.15
CA THR A 53 -11.92 2.88 -13.53
C THR A 53 -12.65 2.07 -14.58
N VAL A 54 -12.75 0.75 -14.37
CA VAL A 54 -13.45 -0.18 -15.26
C VAL A 54 -14.56 -0.86 -14.47
N ASP A 55 -15.80 -0.79 -14.96
CA ASP A 55 -16.99 -1.36 -14.32
C ASP A 55 -17.14 -0.97 -12.83
N GLY A 56 -16.85 0.28 -12.47
CA GLY A 56 -16.93 0.78 -11.09
C GLY A 56 -15.75 0.39 -10.19
N VAL A 57 -14.79 -0.38 -10.68
CA VAL A 57 -13.57 -0.80 -9.99
C VAL A 57 -12.41 0.12 -10.36
N MET A 58 -11.69 0.62 -9.37
CA MET A 58 -10.52 1.48 -9.58
C MET A 58 -9.23 0.68 -9.58
N TYR A 59 -8.35 0.95 -10.55
CA TYR A 59 -7.07 0.25 -10.71
C TYR A 59 -5.91 1.20 -10.36
N TYR A 60 -5.03 0.71 -9.47
CA TYR A 60 -3.85 1.45 -9.01
C TYR A 60 -2.58 0.65 -9.21
N ASP A 61 -1.58 1.27 -9.83
CA ASP A 61 -0.22 0.76 -9.92
C ASP A 61 0.65 1.29 -8.77
N ASP A 62 1.20 0.39 -7.98
CA ASP A 62 2.18 0.65 -6.93
C ASP A 62 3.36 -0.33 -7.06
N SER A 63 3.73 -0.66 -8.31
CA SER A 63 4.77 -1.65 -8.63
C SER A 63 6.13 -1.31 -8.00
N ARG A 64 6.36 -0.04 -7.68
CA ARG A 64 7.54 0.42 -6.95
C ARG A 64 7.57 -0.01 -5.47
N ALA A 65 6.48 -0.52 -4.93
CA ALA A 65 6.43 -1.04 -3.55
C ALA A 65 7.06 -2.45 -3.44
N GLU A 66 8.34 -2.55 -3.72
CA GLU A 66 9.11 -3.80 -3.75
C GLU A 66 9.52 -4.33 -2.36
N ASN A 67 8.81 -3.92 -1.31
CA ASN A 67 9.02 -4.43 0.04
C ASN A 67 7.77 -4.25 0.91
N VAL A 68 7.74 -5.00 2.00
CA VAL A 68 6.63 -5.06 2.97
C VAL A 68 6.27 -3.67 3.52
N ASN A 69 7.25 -2.84 3.85
CA ASN A 69 7.00 -1.52 4.45
C ASN A 69 6.35 -0.55 3.45
N ALA A 70 6.79 -0.59 2.19
CA ALA A 70 6.21 0.25 1.14
C ALA A 70 4.74 -0.13 0.89
N THR A 71 4.44 -1.42 0.72
CA THR A 71 3.07 -1.93 0.58
C THR A 71 2.21 -1.64 1.81
N TRP A 72 2.78 -1.78 3.03
CA TRP A 72 2.07 -1.41 4.26
C TRP A 72 1.65 0.05 4.24
N PHE A 73 2.56 0.95 3.85
CA PHE A 73 2.27 2.38 3.73
C PHE A 73 1.15 2.66 2.73
N THR A 74 1.15 2.00 1.57
CA THR A 74 0.08 2.11 0.57
C THR A 74 -1.27 1.70 1.17
N PHE A 75 -1.34 0.58 1.86
CA PHE A 75 -2.57 0.16 2.52
C PHE A 75 -3.09 1.15 3.58
N GLN A 76 -2.22 1.92 4.26
CA GLN A 76 -2.69 2.93 5.24
C GLN A 76 -3.52 4.02 4.58
N ASN A 77 -3.25 4.36 3.32
CA ASN A 77 -3.94 5.42 2.59
C ASN A 77 -5.23 4.96 1.91
N ILE A 78 -5.49 3.66 1.82
CA ILE A 78 -6.67 3.09 1.19
C ILE A 78 -7.77 2.88 2.23
N VAL A 79 -8.99 3.33 1.92
CA VAL A 79 -10.17 3.14 2.79
C VAL A 79 -11.18 2.14 2.23
N LYS A 80 -11.10 1.82 0.95
CA LYS A 80 -11.98 0.89 0.24
C LYS A 80 -11.47 -0.56 0.34
N PRO A 81 -12.33 -1.57 0.12
CA PRO A 81 -11.87 -2.95 -0.02
C PRO A 81 -10.94 -3.11 -1.22
N VAL A 82 -10.00 -4.04 -1.11
CA VAL A 82 -8.93 -4.24 -2.08
C VAL A 82 -8.91 -5.66 -2.59
N VAL A 83 -8.82 -5.82 -3.90
CA VAL A 83 -8.26 -7.02 -4.54
C VAL A 83 -6.79 -6.75 -4.79
N TRP A 84 -5.94 -7.49 -4.10
CA TRP A 84 -4.50 -7.23 -4.06
C TRP A 84 -3.74 -8.14 -5.00
N ILE A 85 -3.04 -7.57 -5.98
CA ILE A 85 -2.07 -8.28 -6.83
C ILE A 85 -0.70 -8.08 -6.22
N ALA A 86 0.00 -9.19 -5.89
CA ALA A 86 1.32 -9.17 -5.27
C ALA A 86 2.19 -10.30 -5.81
N GLY A 87 3.49 -10.24 -5.55
CA GLY A 87 4.42 -11.32 -5.91
C GLY A 87 5.76 -10.82 -6.41
N GLY A 88 6.68 -11.78 -6.58
CA GLY A 88 8.07 -11.57 -6.90
C GLY A 88 8.99 -12.46 -6.06
N ASP A 89 10.25 -12.08 -5.86
CA ASP A 89 11.15 -12.80 -4.97
C ASP A 89 10.84 -12.52 -3.49
N ASP A 90 10.14 -13.45 -2.86
CA ASP A 90 9.74 -13.36 -1.45
C ASP A 90 10.80 -13.95 -0.48
N SER A 91 11.97 -14.34 -0.97
CA SER A 91 13.00 -15.05 -0.21
C SER A 91 13.45 -14.32 1.05
N MET A 92 13.51 -12.99 1.02
CA MET A 92 13.92 -12.12 2.14
C MET A 92 12.75 -11.40 2.84
N ALA A 93 11.50 -11.62 2.41
CA ALA A 93 10.35 -10.91 2.94
C ALA A 93 9.85 -11.50 4.28
N ASP A 94 9.42 -10.64 5.21
CA ASP A 94 8.67 -10.99 6.42
C ASP A 94 7.35 -10.20 6.43
N PHE A 95 6.25 -10.89 6.17
CA PHE A 95 4.92 -10.30 5.98
C PHE A 95 4.13 -10.05 7.27
N LYS A 96 4.74 -10.19 8.47
CA LYS A 96 4.02 -10.09 9.75
C LYS A 96 3.27 -8.77 9.90
N ASP A 97 3.91 -7.67 9.51
CA ASP A 97 3.36 -6.33 9.69
C ASP A 97 2.16 -6.05 8.76
N LEU A 98 2.06 -6.76 7.63
CA LEU A 98 0.91 -6.65 6.73
C LEU A 98 -0.33 -7.41 7.21
N LYS A 99 -0.21 -8.41 8.10
CA LYS A 99 -1.33 -9.29 8.47
C LYS A 99 -2.56 -8.54 8.96
N LYS A 100 -2.37 -7.53 9.82
CA LYS A 100 -3.48 -6.76 10.38
C LYS A 100 -4.24 -5.99 9.30
N VAL A 101 -3.52 -5.29 8.44
CA VAL A 101 -4.14 -4.46 7.41
C VAL A 101 -4.76 -5.30 6.29
N VAL A 102 -4.13 -6.41 5.95
CA VAL A 102 -4.65 -7.39 4.97
C VAL A 102 -6.00 -7.94 5.43
N ARG A 103 -6.12 -8.44 6.67
CA ARG A 103 -7.41 -8.92 7.23
C ARG A 103 -8.52 -7.88 7.21
N GLN A 104 -8.18 -6.61 7.31
CA GLN A 104 -9.16 -5.52 7.38
C GLN A 104 -9.61 -5.01 6.02
N LYS A 105 -8.75 -5.09 5.01
CA LYS A 105 -8.94 -4.38 3.75
C LYS A 105 -8.93 -5.27 2.52
N VAL A 106 -8.24 -6.43 2.55
CA VAL A 106 -8.09 -7.28 1.39
C VAL A 106 -9.23 -8.28 1.31
N ARG A 107 -10.00 -8.20 0.22
CA ARG A 107 -11.08 -9.12 -0.13
C ARG A 107 -10.54 -10.39 -0.76
N ALA A 108 -9.68 -10.23 -1.75
CA ALA A 108 -9.04 -11.30 -2.49
C ALA A 108 -7.58 -10.96 -2.79
N MET A 109 -6.78 -11.97 -3.05
CA MET A 109 -5.37 -11.83 -3.38
C MET A 109 -5.00 -12.68 -4.58
N VAL A 110 -4.28 -12.08 -5.52
CA VAL A 110 -3.72 -12.76 -6.68
C VAL A 110 -2.20 -12.68 -6.62
N CYS A 111 -1.55 -13.82 -6.46
CA CYS A 111 -0.10 -13.93 -6.51
C CYS A 111 0.35 -14.11 -7.96
N VAL A 112 1.20 -13.24 -8.47
CA VAL A 112 1.66 -13.26 -9.87
C VAL A 112 3.10 -13.74 -9.97
N GLY A 113 3.36 -14.65 -10.93
CA GLY A 113 4.66 -15.23 -11.21
C GLY A 113 5.10 -16.31 -10.22
N GLU A 114 6.36 -16.69 -10.31
CA GLU A 114 6.97 -17.70 -9.44
C GLU A 114 7.53 -17.09 -8.13
N GLY A 115 7.81 -17.92 -7.13
CA GLY A 115 8.51 -17.48 -5.90
C GLY A 115 7.60 -16.96 -4.79
N ASN A 116 6.30 -17.23 -4.84
CA ASN A 116 5.29 -16.70 -3.89
C ASN A 116 5.02 -17.60 -2.67
N ALA A 117 5.90 -18.56 -2.34
CA ALA A 117 5.64 -19.56 -1.32
C ALA A 117 5.46 -18.97 0.09
N LYS A 118 6.31 -17.99 0.49
CA LYS A 118 6.18 -17.32 1.78
C LYS A 118 4.99 -16.38 1.81
N LEU A 119 4.73 -15.67 0.72
CA LEU A 119 3.60 -14.78 0.56
C LEU A 119 2.28 -15.54 0.75
N LYS A 120 2.09 -16.65 0.04
CA LYS A 120 0.92 -17.54 0.20
C LYS A 120 0.83 -18.09 1.63
N LYS A 121 1.92 -18.62 2.18
CA LYS A 121 1.94 -19.13 3.56
C LYS A 121 1.58 -18.07 4.60
N ALA A 122 1.95 -16.81 4.35
CA ALA A 122 1.64 -15.73 5.27
C ALA A 122 0.14 -15.42 5.33
N PHE A 123 -0.58 -15.50 4.18
CA PHE A 123 -1.95 -15.00 4.08
C PHE A 123 -3.04 -16.04 3.85
N HIS A 124 -2.72 -17.31 3.57
CA HIS A 124 -3.74 -18.37 3.28
C HIS A 124 -4.78 -18.58 4.39
N LYS A 125 -4.49 -18.17 5.64
CA LYS A 125 -5.46 -18.24 6.75
C LYS A 125 -6.27 -16.96 6.92
N ASP A 126 -5.80 -15.87 6.32
CA ASP A 126 -6.35 -14.54 6.49
C ASP A 126 -7.23 -14.12 5.29
N ILE A 127 -7.01 -14.73 4.13
CA ILE A 127 -7.71 -14.46 2.87
C ILE A 127 -8.27 -15.77 2.33
N THR A 128 -9.60 -15.81 2.12
CA THR A 128 -10.29 -17.01 1.58
C THR A 128 -10.05 -17.16 0.08
N GLU A 129 -10.06 -16.05 -0.65
CA GLU A 129 -9.88 -16.00 -2.10
C GLU A 129 -8.43 -15.61 -2.41
N LEU A 130 -7.53 -16.61 -2.41
CA LEU A 130 -6.12 -16.47 -2.72
C LEU A 130 -5.76 -17.39 -3.88
N TYR A 131 -5.31 -16.79 -4.97
CA TYR A 131 -5.00 -17.45 -6.23
C TYR A 131 -3.56 -17.19 -6.65
N GLU A 132 -3.04 -18.04 -7.52
CA GLU A 132 -1.73 -17.89 -8.14
C GLU A 132 -1.88 -17.98 -9.66
N VAL A 133 -1.21 -17.09 -10.37
CA VAL A 133 -1.24 -16.99 -11.84
C VAL A 133 0.18 -16.76 -12.38
N GLU A 134 0.39 -17.07 -13.66
CA GLU A 134 1.72 -17.05 -14.25
C GLU A 134 2.18 -15.63 -14.65
N ASN A 135 1.26 -14.78 -15.11
CA ASN A 135 1.59 -13.49 -15.71
C ASN A 135 0.63 -12.37 -15.29
N MET A 136 0.98 -11.13 -15.64
CA MET A 136 0.23 -9.95 -15.26
C MET A 136 -1.14 -9.87 -15.95
N ASP A 137 -1.26 -10.35 -17.18
CA ASP A 137 -2.54 -10.38 -17.91
C ASP A 137 -3.56 -11.24 -17.19
N GLU A 138 -3.16 -12.43 -16.76
CA GLU A 138 -4.00 -13.32 -15.96
C GLU A 138 -4.33 -12.70 -14.60
N ALA A 139 -3.36 -12.02 -13.97
CA ALA A 139 -3.55 -11.41 -12.67
C ALA A 139 -4.60 -10.28 -12.72
N VAL A 140 -4.53 -9.40 -13.69
CA VAL A 140 -5.48 -8.29 -13.86
C VAL A 140 -6.87 -8.82 -14.22
N ASN A 141 -6.96 -9.79 -15.15
CA ASN A 141 -8.23 -10.38 -15.55
C ASN A 141 -8.90 -11.11 -14.38
N LEU A 142 -8.16 -11.91 -13.62
CA LEU A 142 -8.70 -12.59 -12.44
C LEU A 142 -9.10 -11.58 -11.36
N ALA A 143 -8.29 -10.56 -11.09
CA ALA A 143 -8.60 -9.51 -10.12
C ALA A 143 -9.89 -8.75 -10.51
N SER A 144 -10.12 -8.52 -11.80
CA SER A 144 -11.36 -7.88 -12.28
C SER A 144 -12.61 -8.73 -12.01
N LEU A 145 -12.49 -10.05 -12.07
CA LEU A 145 -13.60 -10.98 -11.76
C LEU A 145 -13.89 -11.09 -10.26
N LEU A 146 -12.87 -10.91 -9.42
CA LEU A 146 -12.98 -10.98 -7.96
C LEU A 146 -13.42 -9.66 -7.33
N ALA A 147 -13.20 -8.54 -8.03
CA ALA A 147 -13.57 -7.22 -7.55
C ALA A 147 -15.07 -6.97 -7.66
N GLN A 148 -15.59 -6.16 -6.76
CA GLN A 148 -16.97 -5.66 -6.78
C GLN A 148 -16.97 -4.15 -7.02
N ASP A 149 -18.14 -3.61 -7.37
CA ASP A 149 -18.30 -2.17 -7.52
C ASP A 149 -17.76 -1.40 -6.31
N ASN A 150 -17.04 -0.33 -6.55
CA ASN A 150 -16.30 0.47 -5.57
C ASN A 150 -15.07 -0.17 -4.92
N ASP A 151 -14.67 -1.39 -5.28
CA ASP A 151 -13.39 -1.96 -4.84
C ASP A 151 -12.21 -1.28 -5.55
N ILE A 152 -11.03 -1.53 -5.02
CA ILE A 152 -9.75 -1.17 -5.63
C ILE A 152 -9.03 -2.45 -6.04
N VAL A 153 -8.60 -2.56 -7.29
CA VAL A 153 -7.55 -3.48 -7.71
C VAL A 153 -6.22 -2.78 -7.56
N LEU A 154 -5.39 -3.28 -6.66
CA LEU A 154 -4.09 -2.71 -6.33
C LEU A 154 -2.98 -3.68 -6.74
N PHE A 155 -2.10 -3.25 -7.64
CA PHE A 155 -0.82 -3.91 -7.85
C PHE A 155 0.24 -3.31 -6.92
N SER A 156 0.63 -4.02 -5.87
CA SER A 156 1.67 -3.63 -4.91
C SER A 156 2.45 -4.88 -4.50
N PRO A 157 3.64 -5.12 -5.09
CA PRO A 157 4.32 -6.42 -5.05
C PRO A 157 4.65 -6.94 -3.67
N ALA A 158 4.98 -6.08 -2.70
CA ALA A 158 5.50 -6.40 -1.37
C ALA A 158 6.83 -7.20 -1.36
N CYS A 159 7.33 -7.56 -2.53
CA CYS A 159 8.54 -8.34 -2.77
C CYS A 159 9.39 -7.65 -3.84
N LYS A 160 10.67 -7.95 -3.88
CA LYS A 160 11.53 -7.52 -4.99
C LYS A 160 11.07 -8.15 -6.30
N SER A 161 11.32 -7.45 -7.40
CA SER A 161 11.15 -8.05 -8.73
C SER A 161 12.01 -9.32 -8.86
N ALA A 162 11.52 -10.28 -9.63
CA ALA A 162 12.27 -11.50 -9.94
C ALA A 162 13.56 -11.16 -10.70
N LYS A 163 14.52 -12.07 -10.70
CA LYS A 163 15.80 -11.84 -11.36
C LYS A 163 15.62 -11.58 -12.86
N GLY A 164 16.10 -10.43 -13.30
CA GLY A 164 16.03 -10.01 -14.71
C GLY A 164 14.80 -9.17 -15.05
N GLU A 165 13.92 -8.88 -14.09
CA GLU A 165 12.74 -8.05 -14.22
C GLU A 165 12.87 -6.79 -13.35
N THR A 166 12.26 -5.70 -13.76
CA THR A 166 12.22 -4.44 -13.01
C THR A 166 10.80 -4.09 -12.58
N TYR A 167 10.66 -3.27 -11.52
CA TYR A 167 9.34 -2.77 -11.11
C TYR A 167 8.65 -1.96 -12.23
N THR A 168 9.43 -1.25 -13.05
CA THR A 168 8.92 -0.46 -14.17
C THR A 168 8.29 -1.36 -15.24
N GLU A 169 8.95 -2.46 -15.61
CA GLU A 169 8.41 -3.42 -16.58
C GLU A 169 7.12 -4.03 -16.08
N ARG A 170 7.06 -4.42 -14.80
CA ARG A 170 5.85 -4.98 -14.17
C ARG A 170 4.71 -3.95 -14.11
N GLY A 171 5.03 -2.70 -13.74
CA GLY A 171 4.05 -1.61 -13.72
C GLY A 171 3.52 -1.28 -15.10
N ASN A 172 4.38 -1.27 -16.12
CA ASN A 172 3.94 -1.09 -17.50
C ASN A 172 3.01 -2.22 -17.96
N GLN A 173 3.35 -3.49 -17.69
CA GLN A 173 2.49 -4.64 -18.00
C GLN A 173 1.12 -4.52 -17.35
N PHE A 174 1.08 -4.16 -16.06
CA PHE A 174 -0.18 -3.91 -15.34
C PHE A 174 -1.00 -2.80 -16.01
N THR A 175 -0.37 -1.65 -16.25
CA THR A 175 -1.01 -0.47 -16.85
C THR A 175 -1.55 -0.76 -18.26
N GLU A 176 -0.77 -1.42 -19.10
CA GLU A 176 -1.16 -1.79 -20.46
C GLU A 176 -2.34 -2.76 -20.46
N THR A 177 -2.32 -3.76 -19.57
CA THR A 177 -3.42 -4.72 -19.45
C THR A 177 -4.72 -4.05 -18.98
N VAL A 178 -4.64 -3.16 -17.97
CA VAL A 178 -5.80 -2.41 -17.50
C VAL A 178 -6.38 -1.52 -18.60
N LYS A 179 -5.54 -0.77 -19.33
CA LYS A 179 -5.98 0.10 -20.43
C LYS A 179 -6.59 -0.68 -21.59
N ARG A 180 -6.04 -1.84 -21.91
CA ARG A 180 -6.62 -2.74 -22.92
C ARG A 180 -8.01 -3.21 -22.49
N MET A 181 -8.17 -3.67 -21.24
CA MET A 181 -9.45 -4.08 -20.67
C MET A 181 -10.47 -2.93 -20.67
N GLU A 182 -10.06 -1.71 -20.30
CA GLU A 182 -10.90 -0.51 -20.37
C GLU A 182 -11.44 -0.27 -21.77
N HIS A 183 -10.55 -0.34 -22.76
CA HIS A 183 -10.92 -0.14 -24.17
C HIS A 183 -11.92 -1.19 -24.69
N GLU A 184 -11.71 -2.47 -24.35
CA GLU A 184 -12.59 -3.58 -24.73
C GLU A 184 -14.00 -3.47 -24.11
N ARG A 185 -14.12 -2.89 -22.91
CA ARG A 185 -15.41 -2.69 -22.21
C ARG A 185 -16.22 -1.50 -22.70
N HIS A 186 -15.58 -0.57 -23.41
CA HIS A 186 -16.21 0.61 -24.00
C HIS A 186 -16.60 0.45 -25.47
N GLN A 187 -16.36 -0.71 -26.08
CA GLN A 187 -16.83 -1.06 -27.43
C GLN A 187 -18.16 -1.82 -27.37
#